data_28a8772a1f10e9f269ad3eb303fa9fee
#
_entry.id   28a8772a1f10e9f269ad3eb303fa9fee
#
_cell.length_a   1.000
_cell.length_b   1.000
_cell.length_c   1.000
_cell.angle_alpha   90.00
_cell.angle_beta   90.00
_cell.angle_gamma   90.00
#
_symmetry.space_group_name_H-M   'P 1'
#
loop_
_entity.id
_entity.type
_entity.pdbx_description
1 polymer ?
#
loop_
_entity_poly.entity_id
_entity_poly.type
_entity_poly.pdbx_seq_one_letter_code
_entity_poly.pdbx_strand_id
1 'polypeptide(L)'
;MKTTARLALILSSLLLCVTVSARAENLGEILERAELGALTGTWVDEDSNGEAVTVTYTWRIRNHVLGLSVKSPEMRSEAMIAVDPRSGDVVHASANDEGGIGQGKWAEENGVATLTLKVVNADQEKMTLKITHRIVDNKQLVVGMKEADSSEGEEITLVRKAE
;
A
#
# COMPACT_ATOMS: atom_id res chain seq x y z
N MET A 1 75.80 -27.29 14.95
CA MET A 1 74.66 -27.63 14.06
C MET A 1 73.49 -26.84 14.51
N LYS A 2 73.02 -25.92 13.69
CA LYS A 2 71.99 -24.91 14.02
C LYS A 2 70.66 -25.36 13.47
N THR A 3 69.70 -25.61 14.34
CA THR A 3 68.32 -25.98 13.95
C THR A 3 67.47 -24.72 14.08
N THR A 4 67.12 -24.14 12.95
CA THR A 4 66.23 -22.97 12.86
C THR A 4 64.77 -23.44 12.91
N ALA A 5 64.08 -23.15 14.00
CA ALA A 5 62.65 -23.33 14.12
C ALA A 5 61.92 -22.21 13.33
N ARG A 6 61.21 -22.59 12.28
CA ARG A 6 60.34 -21.63 11.54
C ARG A 6 58.99 -21.57 12.26
N LEU A 7 58.75 -20.43 12.92
CA LEU A 7 57.46 -20.09 13.52
C LEU A 7 56.51 -19.65 12.39
N ALA A 8 55.59 -20.53 12.03
CA ALA A 8 54.52 -20.20 11.09
C ALA A 8 53.45 -19.44 11.84
N LEU A 9 53.37 -18.13 11.59
CA LEU A 9 52.34 -17.23 12.10
C LEU A 9 51.08 -17.45 11.24
N ILE A 10 50.12 -18.24 11.74
CA ILE A 10 48.83 -18.39 11.12
C ILE A 10 47.99 -17.18 11.53
N LEU A 11 47.96 -16.18 10.64
CA LEU A 11 47.09 -15.01 10.76
C LEU A 11 45.67 -15.45 10.38
N SER A 12 44.91 -15.92 11.38
CA SER A 12 43.51 -16.23 11.21
C SER A 12 42.74 -14.92 11.08
N SER A 13 42.50 -14.46 9.84
CA SER A 13 41.61 -13.36 9.55
C SER A 13 40.19 -13.80 9.84
N LEU A 14 39.72 -13.48 11.06
CA LEU A 14 38.34 -13.63 11.44
C LEU A 14 37.53 -12.59 10.61
N LEU A 15 37.03 -13.06 9.46
CA LEU A 15 36.11 -12.28 8.63
C LEU A 15 34.78 -12.18 9.42
N LEU A 16 34.64 -11.08 10.17
CA LEU A 16 33.37 -10.75 10.81
C LEU A 16 32.39 -10.42 9.66
N CYS A 17 31.63 -11.44 9.21
CA CYS A 17 30.45 -11.22 8.40
C CYS A 17 29.43 -10.47 9.26
N VAL A 18 29.50 -9.15 9.25
CA VAL A 18 28.40 -8.31 9.74
C VAL A 18 27.25 -8.55 8.74
N THR A 19 26.38 -9.50 9.07
CA THR A 19 25.09 -9.60 8.40
C THR A 19 24.30 -8.36 8.77
N VAL A 20 24.36 -7.34 7.93
CA VAL A 20 23.38 -6.27 7.98
C VAL A 20 22.05 -6.95 7.65
N SER A 21 21.30 -7.31 8.69
CA SER A 21 19.90 -7.70 8.50
C SER A 21 19.21 -6.47 7.90
N ALA A 22 19.03 -6.47 6.59
CA ALA A 22 18.15 -5.50 5.94
C ALA A 22 16.78 -5.67 6.60
N ARG A 23 16.44 -4.76 7.51
CA ARG A 23 15.11 -4.72 8.10
C ARG A 23 14.13 -4.52 6.95
N ALA A 24 13.16 -5.44 6.82
CA ALA A 24 12.09 -5.25 5.85
C ALA A 24 11.42 -3.89 6.11
N GLU A 25 11.28 -3.12 5.06
CA GLU A 25 10.64 -1.81 5.09
C GLU A 25 9.20 -1.96 5.61
N ASN A 26 8.77 -1.10 6.52
CA ASN A 26 7.40 -1.11 7.00
C ASN A 26 6.48 -0.29 6.08
N LEU A 27 5.16 -0.45 6.23
CA LEU A 27 4.20 0.22 5.37
C LEU A 27 4.30 1.76 5.42
N GLY A 28 4.62 2.32 6.60
CA GLY A 28 4.82 3.77 6.73
C GLY A 28 5.96 4.30 5.88
N GLU A 29 7.12 3.61 5.90
CA GLU A 29 8.29 3.95 5.08
C GLU A 29 7.97 3.84 3.58
N ILE A 30 7.20 2.82 3.18
CA ILE A 30 6.75 2.62 1.79
C ILE A 30 5.84 3.77 1.34
N LEU A 31 4.87 4.18 2.18
CA LEU A 31 3.97 5.29 1.88
C LEU A 31 4.72 6.62 1.74
N GLU A 32 5.71 6.89 2.61
CA GLU A 32 6.54 8.09 2.50
C GLU A 32 7.32 8.12 1.18
N ARG A 33 7.93 7.00 0.79
CA ARG A 33 8.67 6.89 -0.47
C ARG A 33 7.76 7.03 -1.70
N ALA A 34 6.51 6.56 -1.62
CA ALA A 34 5.51 6.67 -2.67
C ALA A 34 4.79 8.04 -2.71
N GLU A 35 5.27 9.03 -1.93
CA GLU A 35 4.65 10.35 -1.77
C GLU A 35 3.20 10.30 -1.25
N LEU A 36 2.85 9.21 -0.55
CA LEU A 36 1.55 8.97 0.09
C LEU A 36 1.59 9.13 1.62
N GLY A 37 2.65 9.69 2.19
CA GLY A 37 2.78 9.89 3.64
C GLY A 37 1.62 10.66 4.27
N ALA A 38 1.03 11.59 3.51
CA ALA A 38 -0.14 12.35 3.92
C ALA A 38 -1.49 11.63 3.68
N LEU A 39 -1.52 10.34 3.32
CA LEU A 39 -2.75 9.61 2.96
C LEU A 39 -3.74 9.48 4.13
N THR A 40 -3.24 9.33 5.36
CA THR A 40 -4.09 9.14 6.55
C THR A 40 -5.01 10.33 6.80
N GLY A 41 -6.26 10.05 7.16
CA GLY A 41 -7.31 11.03 7.39
C GLY A 41 -8.57 10.72 6.59
N THR A 42 -9.51 11.66 6.58
CA THR A 42 -10.77 11.56 5.84
C THR A 42 -10.72 12.47 4.63
N TRP A 43 -11.09 11.91 3.49
CA TRP A 43 -11.17 12.55 2.20
C TRP A 43 -12.59 12.47 1.68
N VAL A 44 -13.07 13.56 1.11
CA VAL A 44 -14.46 13.69 0.63
C VAL A 44 -14.46 14.29 -0.76
N ASP A 45 -15.46 13.98 -1.56
CA ASP A 45 -15.72 14.72 -2.76
C ASP A 45 -16.08 16.18 -2.43
N GLU A 46 -15.51 17.12 -3.17
CA GLU A 46 -15.64 18.54 -2.88
C GLU A 46 -17.06 19.04 -3.16
N ASP A 47 -17.65 18.59 -4.26
CA ASP A 47 -18.93 19.08 -4.77
C ASP A 47 -20.11 18.77 -3.85
N SER A 48 -20.14 17.58 -3.25
CA SER A 48 -21.21 17.16 -2.33
C SER A 48 -20.80 17.24 -0.85
N ASN A 49 -19.60 17.73 -0.55
CA ASN A 49 -19.03 17.74 0.80
C ASN A 49 -19.06 16.34 1.48
N GLY A 50 -18.88 15.30 0.67
CA GLY A 50 -18.78 13.91 1.12
C GLY A 50 -20.11 13.14 1.14
N GLU A 51 -21.19 13.69 0.59
CA GLU A 51 -22.46 12.95 0.44
C GLU A 51 -22.34 11.87 -0.66
N ALA A 52 -21.59 12.17 -1.75
CA ALA A 52 -21.39 11.20 -2.82
C ALA A 52 -20.32 10.15 -2.44
N VAL A 53 -19.17 10.57 -1.91
CA VAL A 53 -18.16 9.63 -1.45
C VAL A 53 -17.35 10.17 -0.28
N THR A 54 -17.07 9.30 0.68
CA THR A 54 -16.13 9.53 1.78
C THR A 54 -15.14 8.38 1.86
N VAL A 55 -13.85 8.71 1.86
CA VAL A 55 -12.75 7.76 1.96
C VAL A 55 -11.95 8.08 3.22
N THR A 56 -11.74 7.10 4.09
CA THR A 56 -11.00 7.30 5.35
C THR A 56 -9.87 6.29 5.45
N TYR A 57 -8.66 6.80 5.64
CA TYR A 57 -7.47 6.00 5.93
C TYR A 57 -7.06 6.19 7.38
N THR A 58 -6.96 5.09 8.14
CA THR A 58 -6.62 5.11 9.57
C THR A 58 -5.63 4.01 9.90
N TRP A 59 -4.54 4.35 10.61
CA TRP A 59 -3.64 3.34 11.13
C TRP A 59 -4.37 2.43 12.13
N ARG A 60 -4.45 1.13 11.83
CA ARG A 60 -4.90 0.08 12.76
C ARG A 60 -3.76 -0.36 13.65
N ILE A 61 -2.57 -0.49 13.06
CA ILE A 61 -1.29 -0.65 13.75
C ILE A 61 -0.33 0.35 13.11
N ARG A 62 0.11 1.33 13.88
CA ARG A 62 0.92 2.44 13.37
C ARG A 62 2.10 1.94 12.53
N ASN A 63 2.25 2.48 11.32
CA ASN A 63 3.26 2.17 10.31
C ASN A 63 3.25 0.72 9.77
N HIS A 64 2.33 -0.15 10.20
CA HIS A 64 2.30 -1.56 9.80
C HIS A 64 0.99 -1.97 9.14
N VAL A 65 -0.15 -1.54 9.67
CA VAL A 65 -1.46 -1.90 9.12
C VAL A 65 -2.30 -0.64 8.96
N LEU A 66 -2.66 -0.34 7.73
CA LEU A 66 -3.54 0.77 7.38
C LEU A 66 -4.94 0.22 7.08
N GLY A 67 -5.95 0.76 7.74
CA GLY A 67 -7.36 0.52 7.44
C GLY A 67 -7.85 1.54 6.42
N LEU A 68 -8.68 1.10 5.52
CA LEU A 68 -9.40 1.91 4.54
C LEU A 68 -10.89 1.68 4.72
N SER A 69 -11.67 2.76 4.81
CA SER A 69 -13.12 2.74 4.75
C SER A 69 -13.58 3.61 3.60
N VAL A 70 -14.41 3.08 2.72
CA VAL A 70 -15.06 3.82 1.63
C VAL A 70 -16.56 3.78 1.88
N LYS A 71 -17.21 4.93 1.78
CA LYS A 71 -18.66 5.07 1.92
C LYS A 71 -19.21 5.89 0.77
N SER A 72 -20.26 5.38 0.16
CA SER A 72 -21.12 6.10 -0.77
C SER A 72 -22.60 5.81 -0.42
N PRO A 73 -23.59 6.46 -1.05
CA PRO A 73 -25.01 6.13 -0.86
C PRO A 73 -25.34 4.68 -1.20
N GLU A 74 -24.59 4.08 -2.12
CA GLU A 74 -24.88 2.75 -2.68
C GLU A 74 -24.07 1.63 -2.02
N MET A 75 -22.88 1.92 -1.44
CA MET A 75 -21.95 0.89 -0.97
C MET A 75 -21.10 1.38 0.20
N ARG A 76 -20.83 0.48 1.10
CA ARG A 76 -19.79 0.61 2.11
C ARG A 76 -18.77 -0.50 1.96
N SER A 77 -17.48 -0.14 1.93
CA SER A 77 -16.38 -1.09 1.85
C SER A 77 -15.35 -0.80 2.95
N GLU A 78 -14.80 -1.87 3.51
CA GLU A 78 -13.70 -1.82 4.47
C GLU A 78 -12.53 -2.66 3.96
N ALA A 79 -11.32 -2.16 4.17
CA ALA A 79 -10.12 -2.89 3.77
C ALA A 79 -8.99 -2.76 4.79
N MET A 80 -8.05 -3.69 4.71
CA MET A 80 -6.76 -3.65 5.39
C MET A 80 -5.63 -3.74 4.39
N ILE A 81 -4.59 -2.93 4.62
CA ILE A 81 -3.38 -2.82 3.81
C ILE A 81 -2.19 -3.08 4.73
N ALA A 82 -1.32 -3.99 4.35
CA ALA A 82 -0.14 -4.37 5.12
C ALA A 82 0.98 -4.86 4.20
N VAL A 83 2.20 -4.98 4.73
CA VAL A 83 3.33 -5.60 4.02
C VAL A 83 3.35 -7.10 4.33
N ASP A 84 3.40 -7.97 3.32
CA ASP A 84 3.69 -9.40 3.50
C ASP A 84 5.18 -9.56 3.83
N PRO A 85 5.55 -10.02 5.03
CA PRO A 85 6.95 -10.09 5.44
C PRO A 85 7.78 -11.12 4.66
N ARG A 86 7.13 -12.01 3.91
CA ARG A 86 7.80 -13.05 3.10
C ARG A 86 8.25 -12.53 1.75
N SER A 87 7.43 -11.67 1.12
CA SER A 87 7.68 -11.15 -0.23
C SER A 87 8.06 -9.68 -0.26
N GLY A 88 7.72 -8.91 0.79
CA GLY A 88 7.81 -7.44 0.79
C GLY A 88 6.68 -6.75 0.02
N ASP A 89 5.73 -7.49 -0.53
CA ASP A 89 4.60 -6.92 -1.25
C ASP A 89 3.65 -6.18 -0.30
N VAL A 90 3.14 -5.03 -0.74
CA VAL A 90 2.03 -4.37 -0.06
C VAL A 90 0.72 -5.03 -0.50
N VAL A 91 0.08 -5.76 0.41
CA VAL A 91 -1.14 -6.51 0.17
C VAL A 91 -2.37 -5.76 0.64
N HIS A 92 -3.49 -6.01 -0.04
CA HIS A 92 -4.79 -5.42 0.23
C HIS A 92 -5.84 -6.52 0.33
N ALA A 93 -6.70 -6.44 1.35
CA ALA A 93 -7.87 -7.30 1.50
C ALA A 93 -9.07 -6.44 1.89
N SER A 94 -10.18 -6.60 1.19
CA SER A 94 -11.40 -5.81 1.39
C SER A 94 -12.66 -6.67 1.38
N ALA A 95 -13.72 -6.12 1.98
CA ALA A 95 -15.09 -6.62 1.88
C ALA A 95 -16.06 -5.43 1.85
N ASN A 96 -17.24 -5.63 1.24
CA ASN A 96 -18.31 -4.63 1.21
C ASN A 96 -19.59 -5.15 1.85
N ASP A 97 -20.55 -4.26 2.09
CA ASP A 97 -21.83 -4.57 2.73
C ASP A 97 -22.80 -5.34 1.83
N GLU A 98 -22.49 -5.49 0.55
CA GLU A 98 -23.22 -6.33 -0.40
C GLU A 98 -22.73 -7.80 -0.40
N GLY A 99 -21.66 -8.12 0.39
CA GLY A 99 -21.06 -9.46 0.45
C GLY A 99 -19.94 -9.70 -0.55
N GLY A 100 -19.51 -8.68 -1.28
CA GLY A 100 -18.36 -8.74 -2.16
C GLY A 100 -17.04 -8.75 -1.38
N ILE A 101 -16.03 -9.40 -1.93
CA ILE A 101 -14.66 -9.42 -1.38
C ILE A 101 -13.63 -9.00 -2.43
N GLY A 102 -12.53 -8.41 -1.98
CA GLY A 102 -11.43 -8.01 -2.82
C GLY A 102 -10.07 -8.42 -2.25
N GLN A 103 -9.17 -8.83 -3.11
CA GLN A 103 -7.77 -9.08 -2.77
C GLN A 103 -6.86 -8.51 -3.83
N GLY A 104 -5.79 -7.84 -3.42
CA GLY A 104 -4.89 -7.20 -4.37
C GLY A 104 -3.51 -6.90 -3.82
N LYS A 105 -2.72 -6.30 -4.69
CA LYS A 105 -1.37 -5.82 -4.36
C LYS A 105 -1.20 -4.39 -4.87
N TRP A 106 -0.51 -3.61 -4.07
CA TRP A 106 -0.04 -2.30 -4.46
C TRP A 106 1.34 -2.38 -5.08
N ALA A 107 1.55 -1.64 -6.14
CA ALA A 107 2.84 -1.48 -6.79
C ALA A 107 2.96 -0.05 -7.33
N GLU A 108 4.17 0.38 -7.62
CA GLU A 108 4.39 1.59 -8.40
C GLU A 108 4.33 1.23 -9.89
N GLU A 109 3.41 1.85 -10.62
CA GLU A 109 3.32 1.75 -12.08
C GLU A 109 3.49 3.15 -12.68
N ASN A 110 4.57 3.38 -13.44
CA ASN A 110 4.88 4.68 -14.06
C ASN A 110 4.94 5.86 -13.06
N GLY A 111 5.47 5.64 -11.88
CA GLY A 111 5.56 6.66 -10.82
C GLY A 111 4.26 6.90 -10.06
N VAL A 112 3.24 6.05 -10.23
CA VAL A 112 1.94 6.19 -9.55
C VAL A 112 1.65 4.95 -8.73
N ALA A 113 1.24 5.14 -7.47
CA ALA A 113 0.80 4.04 -6.62
C ALA A 113 -0.48 3.40 -7.19
N THR A 114 -0.38 2.15 -7.59
CA THR A 114 -1.43 1.40 -8.28
C THR A 114 -1.78 0.13 -7.52
N LEU A 115 -3.05 -0.04 -7.19
CA LEU A 115 -3.62 -1.28 -6.66
C LEU A 115 -4.17 -2.10 -7.82
N THR A 116 -3.67 -3.32 -7.99
CA THR A 116 -4.33 -4.33 -8.82
C THR A 116 -5.21 -5.18 -7.91
N LEU A 117 -6.53 -4.99 -7.98
CA LEU A 117 -7.52 -5.59 -7.10
C LEU A 117 -8.38 -6.61 -7.86
N LYS A 118 -8.37 -7.86 -7.39
CA LYS A 118 -9.30 -8.90 -7.85
C LYS A 118 -10.51 -8.89 -6.95
N VAL A 119 -11.68 -8.66 -7.51
CA VAL A 119 -12.96 -8.58 -6.81
C VAL A 119 -13.82 -9.77 -7.20
N VAL A 120 -14.56 -10.30 -6.21
CA VAL A 120 -15.67 -11.24 -6.42
C VAL A 120 -16.90 -10.61 -5.76
N ASN A 121 -17.95 -10.34 -6.53
CA ASN A 121 -19.20 -9.78 -6.01
C ASN A 121 -20.11 -10.87 -5.39
N ALA A 122 -21.24 -10.49 -4.83
CA ALA A 122 -22.20 -11.41 -4.23
C ALA A 122 -22.75 -12.45 -5.22
N ASP A 123 -22.83 -12.12 -6.50
CA ASP A 123 -23.28 -13.01 -7.58
C ASP A 123 -22.16 -13.93 -8.10
N GLN A 124 -21.00 -13.94 -7.43
CA GLN A 124 -19.80 -14.71 -7.79
C GLN A 124 -19.11 -14.28 -9.11
N GLU A 125 -19.47 -13.14 -9.65
CA GLU A 125 -18.80 -12.56 -10.80
C GLU A 125 -17.41 -12.03 -10.37
N LYS A 126 -16.45 -12.20 -11.26
CA LYS A 126 -15.06 -11.84 -11.01
C LYS A 126 -14.64 -10.70 -11.94
N MET A 127 -14.01 -9.69 -11.37
CA MET A 127 -13.39 -8.62 -12.12
C MET A 127 -11.99 -8.29 -11.55
N THR A 128 -11.18 -7.65 -12.35
CA THR A 128 -9.89 -7.12 -11.90
C THR A 128 -9.89 -5.62 -12.16
N LEU A 129 -9.68 -4.86 -11.09
CA LEU A 129 -9.62 -3.40 -11.13
C LEU A 129 -8.17 -2.93 -11.00
N LYS A 130 -7.84 -1.85 -11.67
CA LYS A 130 -6.67 -1.02 -11.39
C LYS A 130 -7.13 0.28 -10.75
N ILE A 131 -6.63 0.54 -9.55
CA ILE A 131 -6.99 1.73 -8.77
C ILE A 131 -5.69 2.50 -8.48
N THR A 132 -5.61 3.73 -8.95
CA THR A 132 -4.45 4.59 -8.79
C THR A 132 -4.68 5.62 -7.70
N HIS A 133 -3.61 5.96 -6.96
CA HIS A 133 -3.65 6.99 -5.92
C HIS A 133 -2.52 7.99 -6.12
N ARG A 134 -2.86 9.27 -6.05
CA ARG A 134 -1.91 10.37 -6.11
C ARG A 134 -2.36 11.50 -5.19
N ILE A 135 -1.45 11.98 -4.35
CA ILE A 135 -1.69 13.16 -3.50
C ILE A 135 -1.11 14.38 -4.21
N VAL A 136 -1.91 15.44 -4.29
CA VAL A 136 -1.51 16.71 -4.89
C VAL A 136 -1.49 17.77 -3.79
N ASP A 137 -0.32 18.41 -3.60
CA ASP A 137 -0.09 19.52 -2.65
C ASP A 137 -0.56 19.22 -1.20
N ASN A 138 -0.59 17.95 -0.80
CA ASN A 138 -1.12 17.47 0.49
C ASN A 138 -2.59 17.84 0.77
N LYS A 139 -3.32 18.30 -0.23
CA LYS A 139 -4.71 18.80 -0.10
C LYS A 139 -5.72 17.99 -0.88
N GLN A 140 -5.29 17.37 -1.96
CA GLN A 140 -6.16 16.59 -2.83
C GLN A 140 -5.64 15.17 -2.93
N LEU A 141 -6.55 14.20 -2.91
CA LEU A 141 -6.31 12.80 -3.25
C LEU A 141 -7.03 12.51 -4.56
N VAL A 142 -6.26 12.23 -5.60
CA VAL A 142 -6.79 11.83 -6.89
C VAL A 142 -6.79 10.32 -6.96
N VAL A 143 -7.97 9.73 -7.14
CA VAL A 143 -8.19 8.30 -7.24
C VAL A 143 -8.72 7.98 -8.63
N GLY A 144 -7.93 7.22 -9.41
CA GLY A 144 -8.38 6.69 -10.70
C GLY A 144 -8.83 5.25 -10.54
N MET A 145 -9.86 4.82 -11.27
CA MET A 145 -10.32 3.44 -11.26
C MET A 145 -10.68 3.00 -12.69
N LYS A 146 -10.25 1.80 -13.06
CA LYS A 146 -10.65 1.16 -14.32
C LYS A 146 -10.59 -0.37 -14.19
N GLU A 147 -11.28 -1.07 -15.06
CA GLU A 147 -11.03 -2.48 -15.25
C GLU A 147 -9.64 -2.71 -15.85
N ALA A 148 -8.98 -3.79 -15.46
CA ALA A 148 -7.59 -4.05 -15.86
C ALA A 148 -7.41 -4.16 -17.38
N ASP A 149 -8.43 -4.68 -18.06
CA ASP A 149 -8.43 -4.90 -19.50
C ASP A 149 -9.04 -3.73 -20.31
N SER A 150 -9.50 -2.67 -19.61
CA SER A 150 -10.10 -1.48 -20.22
C SER A 150 -9.06 -0.37 -20.42
N SER A 151 -9.19 0.35 -21.53
CA SER A 151 -8.53 1.64 -21.73
C SER A 151 -9.31 2.80 -21.10
N GLU A 152 -10.60 2.61 -20.82
CA GLU A 152 -11.48 3.60 -20.22
C GLU A 152 -11.47 3.45 -18.70
N GLY A 153 -11.51 4.58 -17.99
CA GLY A 153 -11.52 4.63 -16.53
C GLY A 153 -12.11 5.94 -16.07
N GLU A 154 -12.42 5.98 -14.79
CA GLU A 154 -12.92 7.18 -14.11
C GLU A 154 -11.86 7.69 -13.15
N GLU A 155 -11.85 9.00 -12.92
CA GLU A 155 -11.00 9.64 -11.94
C GLU A 155 -11.87 10.56 -11.06
N ILE A 156 -11.65 10.47 -9.75
CA ILE A 156 -12.30 11.33 -8.77
C ILE A 156 -11.24 12.11 -8.00
N THR A 157 -11.48 13.40 -7.78
CA THR A 157 -10.66 14.22 -6.91
C THR A 157 -11.37 14.42 -5.58
N LEU A 158 -10.68 14.07 -4.51
CA LEU A 158 -11.15 14.19 -3.15
C LEU A 158 -10.33 15.25 -2.42
N VAL A 159 -10.97 16.01 -1.53
CA VAL A 159 -10.31 16.98 -0.65
C VAL A 159 -10.32 16.50 0.79
N ARG A 160 -9.38 16.99 1.61
CA ARG A 160 -9.41 16.69 3.03
C ARG A 160 -10.67 17.24 3.67
N LYS A 161 -11.36 16.37 4.42
CA LYS A 161 -12.47 16.84 5.26
C LYS A 161 -11.91 17.77 6.34
N ALA A 162 -12.47 18.97 6.43
CA ALA A 162 -12.18 19.88 7.54
C ALA A 162 -12.65 19.24 8.86
N GLU A 163 -11.83 19.39 9.92
CA GLU A 163 -12.18 18.96 11.28
C GLU A 163 -13.26 19.86 11.88
#